data_ffbd0d5bf99e5d82be2d1eb69f49b4e2
#
_entry.id   ffbd0d5bf99e5d82be2d1eb69f49b4e2
#
_cell.length_a   1.000
_cell.length_b   1.000
_cell.length_c   1.000
_cell.angle_alpha   90.00
_cell.angle_beta   90.00
_cell.angle_gamma   90.00
#
_symmetry.space_group_name_H-M   'P 1'
#
loop_
_entity.id
_entity.type
_entity.pdbx_description
1 polymer ?
#
loop_
_entity_poly.entity_id
_entity_poly.type
_entity_poly.pdbx_seq_one_letter_code
_entity_poly.pdbx_strand_id
1 'polypeptide(L)'
;MKEGKGKKRKMSRRQIVRLERSLLVLAAVLLAAGGILLIRRPARRHPETKQQAQTTEQADSSPEAHQDTWTFSFAGDCTIGSLLEWQGTLDQDFQSVTGENYAYPFSGVREVFEADDFTMVNLEGTFTDSEDAVVKPYRFRGKPAYARILKEGGVDAVSMANNHSGDFKEEGKRDTVAALDAAGILHSDAASPLIFALQDGFTVGIVSYNTVDTYTGEWQWRQDIKTDIDTCKSAGCSLIFGFMHWGTVEYLPEPEAWEVSLAHDMADWGCDLIVGGHAHILQRMEYYNEVPIFYSMGNFCYGGNTNPDDKDSVIVQAEYTWDAGRRRARRESLRVIPCLISSRKDRNDYCPTLCDAGSGDLRRILEKLEWSG
;
A
#
# COMPACT_ATOMS: atom_id res chain seq x y z
N MET A 1 -59.94 21.97 -16.21
CA MET A 1 -58.99 20.85 -16.20
C MET A 1 -57.64 21.39 -16.57
N LYS A 2 -56.71 21.48 -15.58
CA LYS A 2 -55.30 21.87 -15.82
C LYS A 2 -54.45 20.67 -15.57
N GLU A 3 -53.89 20.11 -16.63
CA GLU A 3 -52.93 19.02 -16.55
C GLU A 3 -51.60 19.51 -15.94
N GLY A 4 -51.22 18.91 -14.83
CA GLY A 4 -49.94 19.16 -14.18
C GLY A 4 -48.82 18.41 -14.89
N LYS A 5 -47.96 19.10 -15.63
CA LYS A 5 -46.72 18.57 -16.19
C LYS A 5 -45.72 18.32 -15.05
N GLY A 6 -45.57 17.08 -14.63
CA GLY A 6 -44.52 16.66 -13.69
C GLY A 6 -43.11 16.94 -14.27
N LYS A 7 -42.38 17.89 -13.69
CA LYS A 7 -40.96 18.12 -13.99
C LYS A 7 -40.16 16.91 -13.54
N LYS A 8 -39.66 16.12 -14.48
CA LYS A 8 -38.60 15.11 -14.19
C LYS A 8 -37.38 15.84 -13.67
N ARG A 9 -37.05 15.65 -12.39
CA ARG A 9 -35.86 16.20 -11.75
C ARG A 9 -34.65 15.47 -12.34
N LYS A 10 -33.78 16.18 -13.06
CA LYS A 10 -32.49 15.64 -13.51
C LYS A 10 -31.63 15.38 -12.28
N MET A 11 -31.12 14.15 -12.14
CA MET A 11 -30.18 13.78 -11.10
C MET A 11 -28.89 14.60 -11.24
N SER A 12 -28.31 15.03 -10.13
CA SER A 12 -27.01 15.70 -10.14
C SER A 12 -25.89 14.71 -10.51
N ARG A 13 -24.78 15.20 -11.05
CA ARG A 13 -23.60 14.37 -11.40
C ARG A 13 -23.15 13.52 -10.21
N ARG A 14 -23.25 14.04 -8.98
CA ARG A 14 -22.96 13.31 -7.73
C ARG A 14 -23.95 12.17 -7.44
N GLN A 15 -25.21 12.33 -7.76
CA GLN A 15 -26.21 11.26 -7.61
C GLN A 15 -26.04 10.16 -8.65
N ILE A 16 -25.56 10.51 -9.84
CA ILE A 16 -25.22 9.53 -10.89
C ILE A 16 -24.02 8.70 -10.46
N VAL A 17 -22.94 9.34 -9.99
CA VAL A 17 -21.73 8.65 -9.47
C VAL A 17 -22.06 7.75 -8.27
N ARG A 18 -22.99 8.17 -7.38
CA ARG A 18 -23.46 7.32 -6.28
C ARG A 18 -24.24 6.09 -6.77
N LEU A 19 -25.09 6.28 -7.79
CA LEU A 19 -25.85 5.17 -8.36
C LEU A 19 -24.94 4.18 -9.08
N GLU A 20 -23.92 4.69 -9.79
CA GLU A 20 -22.89 3.89 -10.45
C GLU A 20 -22.03 3.14 -9.40
N ARG A 21 -21.60 3.80 -8.32
CA ARG A 21 -20.89 3.16 -7.20
C ARG A 21 -21.74 2.06 -6.52
N SER A 22 -23.03 2.34 -6.26
CA SER A 22 -23.94 1.34 -5.67
C SER A 22 -24.19 0.16 -6.60
N LEU A 23 -24.20 0.36 -7.91
CA LEU A 23 -24.32 -0.70 -8.91
C LEU A 23 -23.02 -1.49 -9.05
N LEU A 24 -21.85 -0.83 -8.93
CA LEU A 24 -20.54 -1.48 -8.92
C LEU A 24 -20.35 -2.32 -7.64
N VAL A 25 -20.77 -1.82 -6.47
CA VAL A 25 -20.77 -2.58 -5.22
C VAL A 25 -21.69 -3.81 -5.33
N LEU A 26 -22.87 -3.66 -5.93
CA LEU A 26 -23.77 -4.79 -6.17
C LEU A 26 -23.18 -5.79 -7.19
N ALA A 27 -22.47 -5.28 -8.22
CA ALA A 27 -21.75 -6.12 -9.17
C ALA A 27 -20.52 -6.79 -8.53
N ALA A 28 -19.80 -6.11 -7.64
CA ALA A 28 -18.68 -6.67 -6.87
C ALA A 28 -19.18 -7.75 -5.89
N VAL A 29 -20.31 -7.55 -5.22
CA VAL A 29 -20.93 -8.57 -4.36
C VAL A 29 -21.43 -9.77 -5.19
N LEU A 30 -21.91 -9.55 -6.42
CA LEU A 30 -22.31 -10.62 -7.34
C LEU A 30 -21.10 -11.32 -8.00
N LEU A 31 -19.98 -10.62 -8.19
CA LEU A 31 -18.69 -11.17 -8.65
C LEU A 31 -17.94 -11.87 -7.51
N ALA A 32 -18.06 -11.42 -6.26
CA ALA A 32 -17.56 -12.13 -5.07
C ALA A 32 -18.27 -13.47 -4.84
N ALA A 33 -19.49 -13.62 -5.35
CA ALA A 33 -20.16 -14.94 -5.42
C ALA A 33 -19.66 -15.83 -6.58
N GLY A 34 -18.86 -15.27 -7.52
CA GLY A 34 -18.41 -15.98 -8.73
C GLY A 34 -16.92 -15.90 -9.08
N GLY A 35 -16.11 -15.11 -8.39
CA GLY A 35 -14.71 -14.95 -8.76
C GLY A 35 -13.86 -14.23 -7.71
N ILE A 36 -13.50 -14.92 -6.65
CA ILE A 36 -12.42 -14.48 -5.77
C ILE A 36 -11.11 -14.68 -6.51
N LEU A 37 -10.31 -13.61 -6.66
CA LEU A 37 -8.98 -13.71 -7.26
C LEU A 37 -8.08 -14.55 -6.33
N LEU A 38 -7.78 -15.78 -6.73
CA LEU A 38 -6.87 -16.66 -5.99
C LEU A 38 -5.43 -16.34 -6.39
N ILE A 39 -4.67 -15.74 -5.49
CA ILE A 39 -3.23 -15.60 -5.66
C ILE A 39 -2.59 -16.97 -5.40
N ARG A 40 -2.28 -17.72 -6.45
CA ARG A 40 -1.48 -18.93 -6.37
C ARG A 40 -0.02 -18.57 -6.54
N ARG A 41 0.68 -18.29 -5.45
CA ARG A 41 2.14 -18.44 -5.43
C ARG A 41 2.48 -19.91 -5.17
N PRO A 42 3.49 -20.51 -5.83
CA PRO A 42 4.03 -21.79 -5.41
C PRO A 42 4.54 -21.61 -3.98
N ALA A 43 4.12 -22.49 -3.07
CA ALA A 43 4.55 -22.46 -1.67
C ALA A 43 6.09 -22.36 -1.62
N ARG A 44 6.60 -21.24 -1.13
CA ARG A 44 8.02 -21.08 -0.85
C ARG A 44 8.35 -21.99 0.33
N ARG A 45 9.15 -23.04 0.09
CA ARG A 45 9.59 -23.96 1.14
C ARG A 45 10.60 -23.21 2.01
N HIS A 46 10.27 -22.97 3.26
CA HIS A 46 11.27 -22.63 4.28
C HIS A 46 12.28 -23.80 4.42
N PRO A 47 13.58 -23.53 4.59
CA PRO A 47 14.56 -24.58 4.82
C PRO A 47 14.25 -25.25 6.17
N GLU A 48 13.88 -26.52 6.12
CA GLU A 48 13.70 -27.35 7.32
C GLU A 48 15.01 -27.47 8.10
N THR A 49 15.01 -26.95 9.31
CA THR A 49 16.06 -27.27 10.29
C THR A 49 15.82 -28.71 10.77
N LYS A 50 16.64 -29.64 10.30
CA LYS A 50 16.62 -31.02 10.78
C LYS A 50 17.02 -31.06 12.23
N GLN A 51 16.09 -31.29 13.13
CA GLN A 51 16.38 -31.88 14.43
C GLN A 51 15.80 -33.31 14.49
N GLN A 52 16.70 -34.29 14.61
CA GLN A 52 16.38 -35.67 14.96
C GLN A 52 15.95 -35.72 16.42
N ALA A 53 14.79 -36.31 16.68
CA ALA A 53 14.57 -37.05 17.93
C ALA A 53 13.47 -38.10 17.72
N GLN A 54 13.84 -39.35 17.97
CA GLN A 54 12.92 -40.47 18.14
C GLN A 54 12.16 -40.32 19.45
N THR A 55 10.87 -40.60 19.45
CA THR A 55 10.26 -41.63 20.34
C THR A 55 8.74 -41.68 20.09
N THR A 56 8.28 -42.91 19.96
CA THR A 56 6.91 -43.38 19.87
C THR A 56 6.13 -43.11 21.15
N GLU A 57 4.98 -42.44 21.03
CA GLU A 57 3.80 -42.69 21.88
C GLU A 57 2.53 -42.32 21.08
N GLN A 58 1.64 -43.30 20.97
CA GLN A 58 0.30 -43.10 20.40
C GLN A 58 -0.50 -42.19 21.33
N ALA A 59 -0.90 -41.04 20.85
CA ALA A 59 -1.90 -40.21 21.47
C ALA A 59 -2.94 -39.78 20.40
N ASP A 60 -4.16 -39.90 20.80
CA ASP A 60 -5.42 -39.57 20.19
C ASP A 60 -5.35 -38.32 19.26
N SER A 61 -5.41 -38.50 17.94
CA SER A 61 -5.28 -37.46 16.96
C SER A 61 -6.66 -36.88 16.64
N SER A 62 -7.06 -35.88 17.42
CA SER A 62 -7.88 -34.81 16.84
C SER A 62 -7.04 -34.19 15.70
N PRO A 63 -7.59 -33.87 14.51
CA PRO A 63 -6.81 -33.18 13.50
C PRO A 63 -6.36 -31.84 14.08
N GLU A 64 -5.04 -31.68 14.30
CA GLU A 64 -4.47 -30.36 14.59
C GLU A 64 -4.90 -29.44 13.48
N ALA A 65 -5.65 -28.38 13.84
CA ALA A 65 -6.02 -27.36 12.90
C ALA A 65 -4.73 -26.77 12.30
N HIS A 66 -4.54 -26.94 11.01
CA HIS A 66 -3.39 -26.40 10.30
C HIS A 66 -3.45 -24.87 10.46
N GLN A 67 -2.51 -24.29 11.20
CA GLN A 67 -2.38 -22.86 11.34
C GLN A 67 -1.34 -22.40 10.32
N ASP A 68 -1.80 -21.71 9.30
CA ASP A 68 -0.90 -21.08 8.33
C ASP A 68 -0.49 -19.71 8.83
N THR A 69 0.78 -19.41 8.72
CA THR A 69 1.35 -18.10 9.07
C THR A 69 1.61 -17.33 7.79
N TRP A 70 1.18 -16.08 7.79
CA TRP A 70 1.26 -15.16 6.65
C TRP A 70 1.98 -13.88 7.04
N THR A 71 2.95 -13.49 6.23
CA THR A 71 3.78 -12.30 6.45
C THR A 71 3.44 -11.23 5.41
N PHE A 72 3.06 -10.05 5.89
CA PHE A 72 2.70 -8.89 5.07
C PHE A 72 3.73 -7.79 5.28
N SER A 73 4.27 -7.25 4.18
CA SER A 73 5.19 -6.11 4.21
C SER A 73 4.56 -4.88 3.56
N PHE A 74 4.80 -3.73 4.19
CA PHE A 74 4.37 -2.43 3.71
C PHE A 74 5.55 -1.48 3.67
N ALA A 75 5.69 -0.69 2.59
CA ALA A 75 6.70 0.35 2.49
C ALA A 75 6.10 1.65 1.93
N GLY A 76 6.82 2.75 2.09
CA GLY A 76 6.33 4.10 1.84
C GLY A 76 6.22 4.50 0.38
N ASP A 77 6.44 5.79 0.13
CA ASP A 77 6.16 6.44 -1.15
C ASP A 77 7.20 6.06 -2.21
N CYS A 78 6.71 5.43 -3.28
CA CYS A 78 7.51 5.02 -4.44
C CYS A 78 7.17 5.87 -5.66
N THR A 79 7.99 6.86 -5.95
CA THR A 79 7.96 7.59 -7.21
C THR A 79 8.89 6.89 -8.21
N ILE A 80 8.35 5.87 -8.90
CA ILE A 80 9.13 5.07 -9.87
C ILE A 80 9.14 5.80 -11.22
N GLY A 81 9.99 6.78 -11.31
CA GLY A 81 10.07 7.73 -12.40
C GLY A 81 10.76 9.01 -11.95
N SER A 82 10.50 10.10 -12.64
CA SER A 82 11.06 11.42 -12.31
C SER A 82 10.02 12.52 -12.50
N LEU A 83 10.33 13.70 -11.99
CA LEU A 83 9.64 14.92 -12.40
C LEU A 83 9.66 15.02 -13.92
N LEU A 84 8.54 15.43 -14.50
CA LEU A 84 8.40 15.55 -15.96
C LEU A 84 9.51 16.46 -16.56
N GLU A 85 9.83 17.54 -15.87
CA GLU A 85 10.82 18.54 -16.28
C GLU A 85 12.26 18.01 -16.23
N TRP A 86 12.53 16.93 -15.49
CA TRP A 86 13.88 16.37 -15.32
C TRP A 86 14.16 15.19 -16.23
N GLN A 87 13.14 14.62 -16.85
CA GLN A 87 13.33 13.42 -17.67
C GLN A 87 14.31 13.63 -18.81
N GLY A 88 15.40 12.86 -18.77
CA GLY A 88 16.45 12.91 -19.77
C GLY A 88 17.29 14.19 -19.79
N THR A 89 17.13 15.07 -18.76
CA THR A 89 17.88 16.32 -18.67
C THR A 89 19.01 16.30 -17.61
N LEU A 90 18.92 15.35 -16.67
CA LEU A 90 19.89 15.18 -15.60
C LEU A 90 20.55 13.80 -15.67
N ASP A 91 21.89 13.74 -15.56
CA ASP A 91 22.64 12.48 -15.50
C ASP A 91 22.31 11.62 -14.26
N GLN A 92 21.56 12.18 -13.32
CA GLN A 92 21.22 11.54 -12.04
C GLN A 92 19.70 11.35 -11.87
N ASP A 93 18.91 11.53 -12.92
CA ASP A 93 17.49 11.22 -12.85
C ASP A 93 17.24 9.71 -12.76
N PHE A 94 16.02 9.33 -12.40
CA PHE A 94 15.65 7.92 -12.22
C PHE A 94 15.97 7.07 -13.44
N GLN A 95 15.68 7.54 -14.64
CA GLN A 95 15.94 6.82 -15.87
C GLN A 95 17.44 6.66 -16.15
N SER A 96 18.22 7.71 -15.93
CA SER A 96 19.67 7.69 -16.18
C SER A 96 20.39 6.73 -15.22
N VAL A 97 19.93 6.63 -13.98
CA VAL A 97 20.52 5.74 -12.97
C VAL A 97 20.06 4.28 -13.13
N THR A 98 18.77 4.05 -13.35
CA THR A 98 18.21 2.69 -13.42
C THR A 98 18.38 2.06 -14.80
N GLY A 99 18.37 2.87 -15.86
CA GLY A 99 18.44 2.39 -17.23
C GLY A 99 17.32 1.39 -17.55
N GLU A 100 17.72 0.22 -18.09
CA GLU A 100 16.83 -0.93 -18.33
C GLU A 100 17.03 -2.05 -17.29
N ASN A 101 17.77 -1.80 -16.23
CA ASN A 101 17.95 -2.75 -15.13
C ASN A 101 16.79 -2.64 -14.15
N TYR A 102 15.65 -3.24 -14.47
CA TYR A 102 14.43 -3.17 -13.68
C TYR A 102 14.53 -3.87 -12.31
N ALA A 103 15.50 -4.78 -12.12
CA ALA A 103 15.75 -5.41 -10.83
C ALA A 103 16.53 -4.51 -9.86
N TYR A 104 17.21 -3.44 -10.36
CA TYR A 104 18.10 -2.62 -9.56
C TYR A 104 17.38 -1.84 -8.45
N PRO A 105 16.24 -1.14 -8.69
CA PRO A 105 15.68 -0.24 -7.70
C PRO A 105 15.29 -0.91 -6.37
N PHE A 106 14.90 -2.17 -6.38
CA PHE A 106 14.55 -2.90 -5.15
C PHE A 106 15.63 -3.90 -4.70
N SER A 107 16.81 -3.91 -5.36
CA SER A 107 17.83 -4.93 -5.09
C SER A 107 18.33 -4.94 -3.64
N GLY A 108 18.37 -3.77 -2.98
CA GLY A 108 18.85 -3.66 -1.59
C GLY A 108 17.86 -4.17 -0.52
N VAL A 109 16.61 -4.45 -0.90
CA VAL A 109 15.53 -4.91 0.01
C VAL A 109 14.83 -6.18 -0.50
N ARG A 110 15.20 -6.65 -1.67
CA ARG A 110 14.55 -7.76 -2.38
C ARG A 110 14.43 -9.02 -1.53
N GLU A 111 15.46 -9.36 -0.77
CA GLU A 111 15.45 -10.56 0.09
C GLU A 111 14.34 -10.50 1.14
N VAL A 112 13.98 -9.30 1.64
CA VAL A 112 12.87 -9.11 2.57
C VAL A 112 11.53 -9.37 1.89
N PHE A 113 11.32 -8.79 0.69
CA PHE A 113 10.08 -8.94 -0.08
C PHE A 113 9.92 -10.33 -0.72
N GLU A 114 11.03 -11.03 -0.98
CA GLU A 114 10.97 -12.42 -1.44
C GLU A 114 10.71 -13.42 -0.32
N ALA A 115 10.97 -13.03 0.94
CA ALA A 115 10.75 -13.88 2.10
C ALA A 115 9.35 -13.77 2.70
N ASP A 116 8.60 -12.72 2.35
CA ASP A 116 7.22 -12.54 2.79
C ASP A 116 6.19 -13.19 1.84
N ASP A 117 4.91 -13.10 2.19
CA ASP A 117 3.81 -13.65 1.38
C ASP A 117 3.10 -12.57 0.58
N PHE A 118 3.24 -11.30 0.99
CA PHE A 118 2.60 -10.17 0.33
C PHE A 118 3.29 -8.86 0.67
N THR A 119 3.71 -8.12 -0.36
CA THR A 119 4.30 -6.78 -0.23
C THR A 119 3.45 -5.73 -0.94
N MET A 120 3.18 -4.62 -0.26
CA MET A 120 2.49 -3.45 -0.83
C MET A 120 3.26 -2.16 -0.59
N VAL A 121 3.29 -1.27 -1.60
CA VAL A 121 3.90 0.07 -1.54
C VAL A 121 2.93 1.12 -2.08
N ASN A 122 3.18 2.40 -1.81
CA ASN A 122 2.46 3.49 -2.49
C ASN A 122 3.14 3.81 -3.84
N LEU A 123 2.42 3.67 -4.95
CA LEU A 123 2.89 4.11 -6.27
C LEU A 123 2.50 5.58 -6.46
N GLU A 124 3.39 6.47 -6.06
CA GLU A 124 3.17 7.92 -6.15
C GLU A 124 3.67 8.47 -7.48
N GLY A 125 2.77 8.48 -8.46
CA GLY A 125 3.04 8.87 -9.84
C GLY A 125 2.25 8.05 -10.84
N THR A 126 2.59 8.21 -12.12
CA THR A 126 1.90 7.53 -13.23
C THR A 126 2.89 6.79 -14.13
N PHE A 127 2.47 5.64 -14.64
CA PHE A 127 3.17 4.90 -15.70
C PHE A 127 2.48 5.19 -17.04
N THR A 128 2.99 6.14 -17.80
CA THR A 128 2.40 6.54 -19.09
C THR A 128 3.44 7.17 -20.00
N ASP A 129 3.20 7.09 -21.29
CA ASP A 129 3.93 7.84 -22.32
C ASP A 129 3.16 9.12 -22.71
N SER A 130 1.99 9.40 -22.11
CA SER A 130 1.21 10.61 -22.39
C SER A 130 1.99 11.86 -22.01
N GLU A 131 1.84 12.91 -22.82
CA GLU A 131 2.36 14.26 -22.55
C GLU A 131 1.28 15.21 -22.01
N ASP A 132 0.02 14.75 -21.93
CA ASP A 132 -1.12 15.56 -21.48
C ASP A 132 -1.20 15.59 -19.94
N ALA A 133 -0.31 16.37 -19.34
CA ALA A 133 -0.22 16.53 -17.89
C ALA A 133 -1.17 17.59 -17.36
N VAL A 134 -1.55 17.48 -16.09
CA VAL A 134 -2.23 18.56 -15.35
C VAL A 134 -1.28 19.74 -15.11
N VAL A 135 -1.85 20.92 -14.88
CA VAL A 135 -1.06 22.12 -14.55
C VAL A 135 -0.88 22.19 -13.03
N LYS A 136 0.26 21.69 -12.55
CA LYS A 136 0.70 21.80 -11.14
C LYS A 136 2.23 21.73 -11.06
N PRO A 137 2.83 22.16 -9.94
CA PRO A 137 4.31 22.25 -9.82
C PRO A 137 5.04 20.92 -9.99
N TYR A 138 4.56 19.86 -9.36
CA TYR A 138 5.20 18.54 -9.35
C TYR A 138 4.32 17.54 -10.09
N ARG A 139 4.88 16.89 -11.14
CA ARG A 139 4.21 15.87 -11.94
C ARG A 139 5.18 14.73 -12.17
N PHE A 140 4.81 13.54 -11.69
CA PHE A 140 5.68 12.38 -11.72
C PHE A 140 5.26 11.40 -12.80
N ARG A 141 6.22 11.02 -13.64
CA ARG A 141 6.02 10.07 -14.72
C ARG A 141 7.12 9.02 -14.77
N GLY A 142 6.72 7.77 -14.82
CA GLY A 142 7.52 6.62 -15.23
C GLY A 142 7.03 6.05 -16.56
N LYS A 143 7.89 5.30 -17.24
CA LYS A 143 7.49 4.55 -18.44
C LYS A 143 6.55 3.40 -18.06
N PRO A 144 5.59 2.99 -18.91
CA PRO A 144 4.76 1.80 -18.64
C PRO A 144 5.58 0.54 -18.31
N ALA A 145 6.75 0.39 -18.94
CA ALA A 145 7.66 -0.72 -18.67
C ALA A 145 8.19 -0.76 -17.21
N TYR A 146 8.10 0.33 -16.46
CA TYR A 146 8.57 0.40 -15.07
C TYR A 146 7.69 -0.40 -14.10
N ALA A 147 6.49 -0.82 -14.49
CA ALA A 147 5.73 -1.81 -13.73
C ALA A 147 6.53 -3.12 -13.49
N ARG A 148 7.51 -3.43 -14.36
CA ARG A 148 8.45 -4.54 -14.17
C ARG A 148 9.36 -4.34 -12.96
N ILE A 149 9.69 -3.10 -12.58
CA ILE A 149 10.50 -2.80 -11.41
C ILE A 149 9.82 -3.35 -10.16
N LEU A 150 8.50 -3.11 -10.03
CA LEU A 150 7.70 -3.67 -8.94
C LEU A 150 7.74 -5.20 -8.95
N LYS A 151 7.50 -5.80 -10.13
CA LYS A 151 7.49 -7.25 -10.28
C LYS A 151 8.82 -7.90 -9.95
N GLU A 152 9.92 -7.35 -10.50
CA GLU A 152 11.27 -7.86 -10.28
C GLU A 152 11.77 -7.58 -8.85
N GLY A 153 11.19 -6.55 -8.20
CA GLY A 153 11.44 -6.19 -6.80
C GLY A 153 10.71 -7.04 -5.76
N GLY A 154 9.76 -7.90 -6.18
CA GLY A 154 8.98 -8.73 -5.26
C GLY A 154 7.73 -8.05 -4.72
N VAL A 155 7.32 -6.90 -5.26
CA VAL A 155 6.09 -6.20 -4.87
C VAL A 155 4.89 -6.90 -5.50
N ASP A 156 3.82 -7.10 -4.71
CA ASP A 156 2.58 -7.76 -5.12
C ASP A 156 1.46 -6.78 -5.42
N ALA A 157 1.43 -5.66 -4.70
CA ALA A 157 0.38 -4.67 -4.83
C ALA A 157 0.91 -3.24 -4.67
N VAL A 158 0.15 -2.29 -5.21
CA VAL A 158 0.39 -0.87 -5.00
C VAL A 158 -0.89 -0.14 -4.60
N SER A 159 -0.75 0.88 -3.75
CA SER A 159 -1.75 1.93 -3.61
C SER A 159 -1.54 2.94 -4.72
N MET A 160 -2.62 3.29 -5.43
CA MET A 160 -2.70 4.41 -6.37
C MET A 160 -3.53 5.57 -5.77
N ALA A 161 -3.92 5.46 -4.51
CA ALA A 161 -4.70 6.47 -3.81
C ALA A 161 -3.78 7.57 -3.27
N ASN A 162 -3.25 8.42 -4.14
CA ASN A 162 -2.38 9.54 -3.80
C ASN A 162 -2.63 10.76 -4.71
N ASN A 163 -2.02 11.89 -4.37
CA ASN A 163 -2.18 13.16 -5.09
C ASN A 163 -1.47 13.20 -6.46
N HIS A 164 -0.63 12.20 -6.79
CA HIS A 164 0.11 12.10 -8.06
C HIS A 164 -0.45 11.08 -9.05
N SER A 165 -1.42 10.27 -8.65
CA SER A 165 -2.06 9.29 -9.55
C SER A 165 -2.82 9.94 -10.71
N GLY A 166 -3.19 11.22 -10.58
CA GLY A 166 -3.90 12.01 -11.58
C GLY A 166 -3.02 12.95 -12.41
N ASP A 167 -1.70 12.91 -12.30
CA ASP A 167 -0.78 13.85 -12.94
C ASP A 167 -0.92 13.92 -14.46
N PHE A 168 -1.29 12.82 -15.08
CA PHE A 168 -1.54 12.68 -16.52
C PHE A 168 -3.01 12.33 -16.82
N LYS A 169 -3.91 12.88 -16.00
CA LYS A 169 -5.37 12.81 -16.19
C LYS A 169 -5.87 11.35 -16.26
N GLU A 170 -7.01 11.14 -16.90
CA GLU A 170 -7.60 9.81 -17.05
C GLU A 170 -6.80 8.87 -17.98
N GLU A 171 -6.04 9.44 -18.92
CA GLU A 171 -5.17 8.65 -19.81
C GLU A 171 -4.03 8.03 -19.00
N GLY A 172 -3.30 8.84 -18.22
CA GLY A 172 -2.22 8.34 -17.37
C GLY A 172 -2.69 7.32 -16.36
N LYS A 173 -3.88 7.49 -15.77
CA LYS A 173 -4.47 6.47 -14.88
C LYS A 173 -4.72 5.15 -15.61
N ARG A 174 -5.34 5.20 -16.79
CA ARG A 174 -5.61 3.98 -17.60
C ARG A 174 -4.33 3.26 -17.99
N ASP A 175 -3.33 4.02 -18.43
CA ASP A 175 -2.02 3.46 -18.81
C ASP A 175 -1.34 2.80 -17.62
N THR A 176 -1.38 3.45 -16.45
CA THR A 176 -0.83 2.90 -15.19
C THR A 176 -1.51 1.60 -14.83
N VAL A 177 -2.85 1.55 -14.82
CA VAL A 177 -3.61 0.32 -14.55
C VAL A 177 -3.25 -0.76 -15.55
N ALA A 178 -3.21 -0.45 -16.85
CA ALA A 178 -2.85 -1.43 -17.89
C ALA A 178 -1.43 -1.97 -17.72
N ALA A 179 -0.46 -1.13 -17.31
CA ALA A 179 0.91 -1.55 -17.05
C ALA A 179 1.01 -2.46 -15.81
N LEU A 180 0.29 -2.13 -14.74
CA LEU A 180 0.23 -2.94 -13.51
C LEU A 180 -0.44 -4.28 -13.78
N ASP A 181 -1.58 -4.31 -14.47
CA ASP A 181 -2.28 -5.53 -14.87
C ASP A 181 -1.39 -6.44 -15.72
N ALA A 182 -0.68 -5.87 -16.72
CA ALA A 182 0.24 -6.62 -17.57
C ALA A 182 1.44 -7.21 -16.78
N ALA A 183 1.87 -6.55 -15.72
CA ALA A 183 2.91 -7.04 -14.81
C ALA A 183 2.38 -8.03 -13.76
N GLY A 184 1.06 -8.15 -13.61
CA GLY A 184 0.40 -8.95 -12.57
C GLY A 184 0.57 -8.37 -11.17
N ILE A 185 0.58 -7.03 -11.07
CA ILE A 185 0.61 -6.28 -9.83
C ILE A 185 -0.81 -5.87 -9.47
N LEU A 186 -1.26 -6.22 -8.28
CA LEU A 186 -2.54 -5.76 -7.74
C LEU A 186 -2.47 -4.26 -7.46
N HIS A 187 -3.60 -3.59 -7.56
CA HIS A 187 -3.65 -2.16 -7.26
C HIS A 187 -4.96 -1.79 -6.60
N SER A 188 -4.92 -0.77 -5.76
CA SER A 188 -6.09 -0.18 -5.13
C SER A 188 -6.07 1.34 -5.28
N ASP A 189 -7.25 1.92 -5.35
CA ASP A 189 -7.45 3.36 -5.33
C ASP A 189 -8.63 3.71 -4.40
N ALA A 190 -8.93 4.99 -4.26
CA ALA A 190 -10.03 5.44 -3.41
C ALA A 190 -11.44 5.13 -3.97
N ALA A 191 -11.56 4.36 -5.05
CA ALA A 191 -12.86 4.04 -5.64
C ALA A 191 -13.51 2.82 -5.00
N SER A 192 -12.70 1.85 -4.55
CA SER A 192 -13.15 0.63 -3.89
C SER A 192 -11.99 -0.07 -3.16
N PRO A 193 -12.25 -0.82 -2.08
CA PRO A 193 -11.21 -1.60 -1.43
C PRO A 193 -10.68 -2.72 -2.35
N LEU A 194 -9.39 -3.01 -2.24
CA LEU A 194 -8.80 -4.21 -2.83
C LEU A 194 -9.12 -5.40 -1.93
N ILE A 195 -9.83 -6.40 -2.46
CA ILE A 195 -10.16 -7.63 -1.73
C ILE A 195 -9.58 -8.82 -2.48
N PHE A 196 -8.77 -9.62 -1.79
CA PHE A 196 -8.16 -10.81 -2.37
C PHE A 196 -8.17 -11.95 -1.36
N ALA A 197 -8.15 -13.18 -1.87
CA ALA A 197 -8.06 -14.37 -1.05
C ALA A 197 -6.66 -14.97 -1.15
N LEU A 198 -6.15 -15.38 -0.01
CA LEU A 198 -5.03 -16.30 0.14
C LEU A 198 -5.53 -17.74 0.18
N GLN A 199 -4.82 -18.64 0.84
CA GLN A 199 -5.24 -20.05 0.94
C GLN A 199 -6.37 -20.22 1.97
N ASP A 200 -7.13 -21.30 1.85
CA ASP A 200 -8.12 -21.79 2.82
C ASP A 200 -9.17 -20.76 3.26
N GLY A 201 -9.51 -19.85 2.35
CA GLY A 201 -10.55 -18.83 2.59
C GLY A 201 -10.10 -17.69 3.49
N PHE A 202 -8.80 -17.56 3.71
CA PHE A 202 -8.20 -16.38 4.32
C PHE A 202 -8.29 -15.21 3.35
N THR A 203 -9.13 -14.25 3.63
CA THR A 203 -9.42 -13.11 2.76
C THR A 203 -8.94 -11.83 3.41
N VAL A 204 -8.25 -11.01 2.64
CA VAL A 204 -7.66 -9.73 3.06
C VAL A 204 -8.34 -8.59 2.31
N GLY A 205 -8.69 -7.54 3.03
CA GLY A 205 -9.16 -6.28 2.50
C GLY A 205 -8.11 -5.18 2.69
N ILE A 206 -7.91 -4.35 1.68
CA ILE A 206 -7.06 -3.16 1.78
C ILE A 206 -7.89 -1.95 1.37
N VAL A 207 -8.01 -0.99 2.28
CA VAL A 207 -8.67 0.30 2.07
C VAL A 207 -7.60 1.35 1.84
N SER A 208 -7.50 1.84 0.60
CA SER A 208 -6.55 2.89 0.22
C SER A 208 -7.29 4.20 -0.02
N TYR A 209 -6.80 5.29 0.54
CA TYR A 209 -7.46 6.58 0.40
C TYR A 209 -6.46 7.75 0.33
N ASN A 210 -6.80 8.75 -0.53
CA ASN A 210 -6.07 10.01 -0.62
C ASN A 210 -6.93 11.14 -0.03
N THR A 211 -6.41 11.82 0.98
CA THR A 211 -7.10 12.97 1.60
C THR A 211 -6.44 14.32 1.27
N VAL A 212 -5.26 14.31 0.62
CA VAL A 212 -4.46 15.51 0.35
C VAL A 212 -5.21 16.54 -0.46
N ASP A 213 -5.86 16.11 -1.56
CA ASP A 213 -6.58 17.03 -2.47
C ASP A 213 -8.03 17.33 -2.02
N THR A 214 -8.46 16.77 -0.89
CA THR A 214 -9.88 16.74 -0.50
C THR A 214 -10.17 17.42 0.84
N TYR A 215 -9.26 18.27 1.32
CA TYR A 215 -9.34 18.92 2.63
C TYR A 215 -10.69 19.58 2.97
N THR A 216 -11.43 20.06 1.96
CA THR A 216 -12.76 20.65 2.15
C THR A 216 -13.89 19.63 2.31
N GLY A 217 -13.59 18.34 2.23
CA GLY A 217 -14.55 17.23 2.25
C GLY A 217 -14.38 16.24 3.39
N GLU A 218 -13.75 16.63 4.52
CA GLU A 218 -13.38 15.74 5.63
C GLU A 218 -14.50 14.77 6.04
N TRP A 219 -15.72 15.25 6.20
CA TRP A 219 -16.84 14.40 6.57
C TRP A 219 -17.17 13.35 5.50
N GLN A 220 -17.03 13.70 4.22
CA GLN A 220 -17.39 12.79 3.12
C GLN A 220 -16.38 11.65 2.98
N TRP A 221 -15.08 11.94 2.99
CA TRP A 221 -14.08 10.87 2.87
C TRP A 221 -14.02 9.97 4.11
N ARG A 222 -14.31 10.48 5.33
CA ARG A 222 -14.51 9.62 6.50
C ARG A 222 -15.63 8.61 6.30
N GLN A 223 -16.76 9.03 5.71
CA GLN A 223 -17.88 8.13 5.40
C GLN A 223 -17.53 7.14 4.28
N ASP A 224 -16.79 7.57 3.28
CA ASP A 224 -16.37 6.71 2.18
C ASP A 224 -15.38 5.61 2.69
N ILE A 225 -14.38 5.97 3.49
CA ILE A 225 -13.45 5.02 4.15
C ILE A 225 -14.21 4.02 5.02
N LYS A 226 -15.15 4.52 5.86
CA LYS A 226 -15.98 3.63 6.70
C LYS A 226 -16.80 2.66 5.84
N THR A 227 -17.36 3.12 4.74
CA THR A 227 -18.13 2.29 3.80
C THR A 227 -17.27 1.20 3.19
N ASP A 228 -16.01 1.50 2.84
CA ASP A 228 -15.08 0.55 2.27
C ASP A 228 -14.64 -0.50 3.32
N ILE A 229 -14.40 -0.09 4.57
CA ILE A 229 -14.16 -1.03 5.68
C ILE A 229 -15.37 -1.94 5.90
N ASP A 230 -16.60 -1.39 5.92
CA ASP A 230 -17.82 -2.17 6.06
C ASP A 230 -18.04 -3.13 4.85
N THR A 231 -17.57 -2.73 3.65
CA THR A 231 -17.57 -3.58 2.45
C THR A 231 -16.61 -4.75 2.63
N CYS A 232 -15.38 -4.53 3.13
CA CYS A 232 -14.44 -5.60 3.46
C CYS A 232 -15.03 -6.59 4.47
N LYS A 233 -15.65 -6.10 5.54
CA LYS A 233 -16.32 -6.95 6.54
C LYS A 233 -17.44 -7.78 5.92
N SER A 234 -18.28 -7.15 5.09
CA SER A 234 -19.40 -7.80 4.42
C SER A 234 -18.95 -8.88 3.42
N ALA A 235 -17.77 -8.68 2.82
CA ALA A 235 -17.12 -9.67 1.96
C ALA A 235 -16.43 -10.81 2.75
N GLY A 236 -16.42 -10.74 4.08
CA GLY A 236 -15.83 -11.76 4.96
C GLY A 236 -14.32 -11.67 5.07
N CYS A 237 -13.73 -10.48 4.88
CA CYS A 237 -12.32 -10.28 5.10
C CYS A 237 -11.94 -10.62 6.54
N SER A 238 -10.86 -11.37 6.68
CA SER A 238 -10.32 -11.82 7.96
C SER A 238 -9.29 -10.85 8.54
N LEU A 239 -8.71 -10.02 7.65
CA LEU A 239 -7.86 -8.88 7.95
C LEU A 239 -8.26 -7.69 7.08
N ILE A 240 -8.16 -6.51 7.64
CA ILE A 240 -8.41 -5.24 6.93
C ILE A 240 -7.25 -4.30 7.22
N PHE A 241 -6.53 -3.89 6.17
CA PHE A 241 -5.43 -2.94 6.26
C PHE A 241 -5.85 -1.57 5.71
N GLY A 242 -5.48 -0.50 6.41
CA GLY A 242 -5.57 0.87 5.92
C GLY A 242 -4.25 1.29 5.27
N PHE A 243 -4.30 1.76 4.02
CA PHE A 243 -3.15 2.33 3.32
C PHE A 243 -3.48 3.77 2.92
N MET A 244 -2.97 4.74 3.70
CA MET A 244 -3.39 6.13 3.63
C MET A 244 -2.34 7.03 2.98
N HIS A 245 -2.80 7.98 2.19
CA HIS A 245 -1.99 9.09 1.70
C HIS A 245 -2.64 10.38 2.19
N TRP A 246 -2.11 10.95 3.28
CA TRP A 246 -2.77 11.98 4.09
C TRP A 246 -1.83 13.08 4.57
N GLY A 247 -2.39 14.09 5.23
CA GLY A 247 -1.68 15.28 5.65
C GLY A 247 -1.93 16.47 4.74
N THR A 248 -1.78 17.66 5.28
CA THR A 248 -1.93 18.91 4.52
C THR A 248 -0.60 19.55 4.16
N VAL A 249 0.48 19.12 4.83
CA VAL A 249 1.82 19.70 4.69
C VAL A 249 2.86 18.60 4.60
N GLU A 250 3.65 18.61 3.52
CA GLU A 250 4.84 17.78 3.40
C GLU A 250 5.91 18.15 4.43
N TYR A 251 6.76 17.21 4.80
CA TYR A 251 7.88 17.39 5.74
C TYR A 251 7.46 17.83 7.15
N LEU A 252 6.20 17.62 7.54
CA LEU A 252 5.75 17.82 8.91
C LEU A 252 6.18 16.62 9.76
N PRO A 253 6.98 16.82 10.84
CA PRO A 253 7.54 15.70 11.61
C PRO A 253 6.51 14.95 12.46
N GLU A 254 5.40 15.59 12.80
CA GLU A 254 4.32 15.01 13.58
C GLU A 254 3.03 14.92 12.77
N PRO A 255 2.22 13.88 12.94
CA PRO A 255 0.91 13.80 12.30
C PRO A 255 -0.02 14.91 12.80
N GLU A 256 -0.87 15.39 11.93
CA GLU A 256 -1.88 16.38 12.29
C GLU A 256 -2.99 15.74 13.17
N ALA A 257 -3.61 16.51 14.05
CA ALA A 257 -4.60 15.98 14.99
C ALA A 257 -5.79 15.27 14.29
N TRP A 258 -6.16 15.70 13.10
CA TRP A 258 -7.22 15.07 12.32
C TRP A 258 -6.80 13.72 11.72
N GLU A 259 -5.51 13.53 11.37
CA GLU A 259 -4.96 12.24 10.93
C GLU A 259 -5.01 11.23 12.08
N VAL A 260 -4.60 11.67 13.28
CA VAL A 260 -4.70 10.87 14.51
C VAL A 260 -6.15 10.46 14.77
N SER A 261 -7.08 11.42 14.71
CA SER A 261 -8.51 11.15 14.90
C SER A 261 -9.06 10.17 13.85
N LEU A 262 -8.67 10.31 12.59
CA LEU A 262 -9.11 9.40 11.53
C LEU A 262 -8.54 7.99 11.73
N ALA A 263 -7.25 7.88 12.06
CA ALA A 263 -6.61 6.59 12.31
C ALA A 263 -7.28 5.83 13.44
N HIS A 264 -7.62 6.53 14.55
CA HIS A 264 -8.37 5.95 15.66
C HIS A 264 -9.77 5.48 15.20
N ASP A 265 -10.49 6.29 14.43
CA ASP A 265 -11.78 5.90 13.86
C ASP A 265 -11.64 4.64 12.98
N MET A 266 -10.61 4.56 12.12
CA MET A 266 -10.36 3.41 11.26
C MET A 266 -10.06 2.13 12.07
N ALA A 267 -9.30 2.25 13.15
CA ALA A 267 -9.05 1.15 14.08
C ALA A 267 -10.36 0.69 14.75
N ASP A 268 -11.18 1.63 15.25
CA ASP A 268 -12.48 1.33 15.85
C ASP A 268 -13.48 0.75 14.82
N TRP A 269 -13.36 1.14 13.57
CA TRP A 269 -14.13 0.54 12.45
C TRP A 269 -13.60 -0.82 12.03
N GLY A 270 -12.46 -1.27 12.54
CA GLY A 270 -11.95 -2.64 12.42
C GLY A 270 -10.83 -2.84 11.41
N CYS A 271 -9.98 -1.84 11.19
CA CYS A 271 -8.66 -2.06 10.61
C CYS A 271 -7.75 -2.79 11.60
N ASP A 272 -6.91 -3.69 11.09
CA ASP A 272 -5.95 -4.48 11.88
C ASP A 272 -4.54 -3.88 11.87
N LEU A 273 -4.24 -3.05 10.89
CA LEU A 273 -3.00 -2.28 10.73
C LEU A 273 -3.30 -1.06 9.84
N ILE A 274 -2.72 0.09 10.15
CA ILE A 274 -2.84 1.31 9.35
C ILE A 274 -1.45 1.85 9.06
N VAL A 275 -1.17 2.12 7.78
CA VAL A 275 0.09 2.72 7.30
C VAL A 275 -0.21 3.95 6.46
N GLY A 276 0.61 4.98 6.59
CA GLY A 276 0.46 6.25 5.92
C GLY A 276 1.71 6.71 5.16
N GLY A 277 1.51 7.69 4.30
CA GLY A 277 2.52 8.38 3.49
C GLY A 277 2.12 9.84 3.25
N HIS A 278 2.73 10.50 2.28
CA HIS A 278 2.61 11.91 1.89
C HIS A 278 3.58 12.86 2.60
N ALA A 279 3.85 12.70 3.87
CA ALA A 279 4.78 13.60 4.57
C ALA A 279 6.22 13.53 4.01
N HIS A 280 6.56 12.51 3.20
CA HIS A 280 7.88 12.26 2.60
C HIS A 280 9.02 12.08 3.60
N ILE A 281 8.72 12.09 4.89
CA ILE A 281 9.60 11.77 6.01
C ILE A 281 8.88 10.82 6.96
N LEU A 282 9.65 10.15 7.81
CA LEU A 282 9.06 9.30 8.85
C LEU A 282 8.34 10.15 9.88
N GLN A 283 7.15 9.72 10.24
CA GLN A 283 6.42 10.20 11.42
C GLN A 283 6.28 9.06 12.42
N ARG A 284 6.02 9.40 13.68
CA ARG A 284 5.85 8.43 14.77
C ARG A 284 4.82 7.34 14.43
N MET A 285 4.94 6.22 15.11
CA MET A 285 3.90 5.21 15.17
C MET A 285 3.22 5.21 16.55
N GLU A 286 2.06 4.61 16.64
CA GLU A 286 1.42 4.30 17.93
C GLU A 286 0.64 2.99 17.86
N TYR A 287 0.28 2.49 19.04
CA TYR A 287 -0.75 1.47 19.19
C TYR A 287 -2.04 2.11 19.74
N TYR A 288 -3.12 1.99 18.98
CA TYR A 288 -4.45 2.36 19.45
C TYR A 288 -5.35 1.12 19.47
N ASN A 289 -5.88 0.76 20.65
CA ASN A 289 -6.67 -0.48 20.83
C ASN A 289 -6.00 -1.72 20.22
N GLU A 290 -4.68 -1.89 20.43
CA GLU A 290 -3.83 -2.96 19.87
C GLU A 290 -3.60 -2.89 18.36
N VAL A 291 -4.19 -1.94 17.65
CA VAL A 291 -3.96 -1.70 16.23
C VAL A 291 -2.71 -0.82 16.06
N PRO A 292 -1.67 -1.30 15.34
CA PRO A 292 -0.51 -0.46 15.04
C PRO A 292 -0.85 0.54 13.93
N ILE A 293 -0.43 1.77 14.14
CA ILE A 293 -0.64 2.90 13.22
C ILE A 293 0.72 3.53 12.95
N PHE A 294 1.12 3.54 11.68
CA PHE A 294 2.30 4.25 11.20
C PHE A 294 1.84 5.46 10.40
N TYR A 295 2.00 6.66 10.94
CA TYR A 295 1.45 7.87 10.32
C TYR A 295 2.13 8.23 9.01
N SER A 296 3.46 8.05 8.91
CA SER A 296 4.16 8.11 7.64
C SER A 296 5.37 7.16 7.64
N MET A 297 5.45 6.34 6.60
CA MET A 297 6.61 5.48 6.34
C MET A 297 7.70 6.20 5.53
N GLY A 298 7.51 7.50 5.22
CA GLY A 298 8.42 8.29 4.42
C GLY A 298 8.52 7.84 2.96
N ASN A 299 9.49 8.38 2.25
CA ASN A 299 9.84 7.92 0.91
C ASN A 299 10.44 6.51 0.96
N PHE A 300 10.34 5.77 -0.15
CA PHE A 300 10.97 4.46 -0.30
C PHE A 300 11.80 4.37 -1.59
N CYS A 301 11.24 3.96 -2.71
CA CYS A 301 11.91 4.05 -4.01
C CYS A 301 11.53 5.38 -4.68
N TYR A 302 12.24 6.46 -4.32
CA TYR A 302 11.77 7.82 -4.56
C TYR A 302 12.53 8.55 -5.65
N GLY A 303 11.95 8.65 -6.84
CA GLY A 303 12.51 9.39 -8.00
C GLY A 303 12.20 10.89 -8.04
N GLY A 304 11.50 11.43 -7.04
CA GLY A 304 11.09 12.83 -7.00
C GLY A 304 12.20 13.82 -6.62
N ASN A 305 13.34 13.32 -6.13
CA ASN A 305 14.49 14.16 -5.78
C ASN A 305 15.79 13.38 -5.97
N THR A 306 16.79 14.02 -6.62
CA THR A 306 18.11 13.42 -6.90
C THR A 306 19.02 13.36 -5.68
N ASN A 307 18.73 14.12 -4.63
CA ASN A 307 19.46 14.06 -3.36
C ASN A 307 18.64 14.70 -2.21
N PRO A 308 17.57 14.06 -1.73
CA PRO A 308 16.81 14.58 -0.59
C PRO A 308 17.66 14.63 0.68
N ASP A 309 17.40 15.62 1.52
CA ASP A 309 18.09 15.80 2.80
C ASP A 309 17.76 14.65 3.78
N ASP A 310 16.51 14.22 3.83
CA ASP A 310 16.07 13.07 4.60
C ASP A 310 16.00 11.83 3.70
N LYS A 311 16.74 10.80 4.07
CA LYS A 311 16.79 9.51 3.37
C LYS A 311 16.24 8.36 4.20
N ASP A 312 15.69 8.66 5.37
CA ASP A 312 15.18 7.65 6.29
C ASP A 312 13.87 7.05 5.77
N SER A 313 13.78 5.76 5.88
CA SER A 313 12.64 4.97 5.42
C SER A 313 12.47 3.72 6.28
N VAL A 314 11.38 3.00 6.05
CA VAL A 314 11.07 1.80 6.81
C VAL A 314 10.26 0.80 5.99
N ILE A 315 10.48 -0.49 6.24
CA ILE A 315 9.54 -1.55 5.91
C ILE A 315 8.83 -1.97 7.21
N VAL A 316 7.51 -1.93 7.21
CA VAL A 316 6.66 -2.46 8.28
C VAL A 316 6.26 -3.88 7.88
N GLN A 317 6.61 -4.86 8.71
CA GLN A 317 6.30 -6.26 8.45
C GLN A 317 5.48 -6.85 9.59
N ALA A 318 4.29 -7.36 9.28
CA ALA A 318 3.38 -7.96 10.23
C ALA A 318 3.10 -9.42 9.88
N GLU A 319 3.18 -10.29 10.87
CA GLU A 319 2.94 -11.72 10.74
C GLU A 319 1.61 -12.08 11.41
N TYR A 320 0.78 -12.84 10.69
CA TYR A 320 -0.52 -13.28 11.18
C TYR A 320 -0.68 -14.78 11.01
N THR A 321 -1.20 -15.45 12.04
CA THR A 321 -1.70 -16.81 11.92
C THR A 321 -3.17 -16.80 11.51
N TRP A 322 -3.56 -17.74 10.65
CA TRP A 322 -4.94 -17.98 10.24
C TRP A 322 -5.44 -19.30 10.80
N ASP A 323 -6.51 -19.27 11.60
CA ASP A 323 -7.24 -20.43 12.05
C ASP A 323 -8.48 -20.63 11.16
N ALA A 324 -8.37 -21.51 10.18
CA ALA A 324 -9.45 -21.78 9.22
C ALA A 324 -10.69 -22.34 9.90
N GLY A 325 -10.54 -23.12 10.99
CA GLY A 325 -11.63 -23.69 11.76
C GLY A 325 -12.47 -22.64 12.49
N ARG A 326 -11.81 -21.62 13.04
CA ARG A 326 -12.44 -20.50 13.74
C ARG A 326 -12.68 -19.28 12.84
N ARG A 327 -12.16 -19.30 11.62
CA ARG A 327 -12.15 -18.16 10.68
C ARG A 327 -11.63 -16.88 11.34
N ARG A 328 -10.48 -16.98 12.01
CA ARG A 328 -9.89 -15.89 12.77
C ARG A 328 -8.41 -15.74 12.45
N ALA A 329 -8.03 -14.53 12.11
CA ALA A 329 -6.61 -14.12 12.06
C ALA A 329 -6.16 -13.57 13.41
N ARG A 330 -4.89 -13.76 13.75
CA ARG A 330 -4.25 -13.20 14.93
C ARG A 330 -2.85 -12.72 14.56
N ARG A 331 -2.52 -11.47 14.90
CA ARG A 331 -1.16 -10.96 14.73
C ARG A 331 -0.22 -11.67 15.73
N GLU A 332 0.83 -12.26 15.21
CA GLU A 332 1.87 -12.94 15.98
C GLU A 332 3.05 -12.00 16.27
N SER A 333 3.44 -11.22 15.26
CA SER A 333 4.54 -10.29 15.38
C SER A 333 4.31 -9.03 14.54
N LEU A 334 4.99 -7.96 14.93
CA LEU A 334 5.16 -6.74 14.17
C LEU A 334 6.64 -6.39 14.20
N ARG A 335 7.23 -6.17 13.04
CA ARG A 335 8.63 -5.82 12.88
C ARG A 335 8.77 -4.52 12.11
N VAL A 336 9.65 -3.67 12.57
CA VAL A 336 10.09 -2.47 11.88
C VAL A 336 11.50 -2.76 11.33
N ILE A 337 11.67 -2.61 10.04
CA ILE A 337 12.93 -2.87 9.33
C ILE A 337 13.43 -1.53 8.79
N PRO A 338 14.36 -0.85 9.50
CA PRO A 338 14.91 0.43 9.08
C PRO A 338 15.65 0.35 7.76
N CYS A 339 15.37 1.31 6.88
CA CYS A 339 15.92 1.42 5.54
C CYS A 339 16.38 2.85 5.26
N LEU A 340 17.23 3.01 4.25
CA LEU A 340 17.48 4.28 3.59
C LEU A 340 16.95 4.19 2.16
N ILE A 341 16.42 5.28 1.60
CA ILE A 341 15.91 5.33 0.22
C ILE A 341 16.99 5.16 -0.85
N SER A 342 18.26 5.14 -0.44
CA SER A 342 19.42 5.10 -1.31
C SER A 342 20.55 4.32 -0.67
N SER A 343 21.29 3.55 -1.46
CA SER A 343 22.53 2.90 -1.03
C SER A 343 23.69 3.90 -0.86
N ARG A 344 23.50 5.16 -1.28
CA ARG A 344 24.51 6.21 -1.29
C ARG A 344 24.14 7.36 -0.37
N LYS A 345 25.17 7.92 0.29
CA LYS A 345 25.00 9.11 1.16
C LYS A 345 25.04 10.42 0.39
N ASP A 346 25.81 10.48 -0.70
CA ASP A 346 26.10 11.70 -1.47
C ASP A 346 25.03 12.04 -2.52
N ARG A 347 24.11 11.13 -2.79
CA ARG A 347 23.01 11.31 -3.75
C ARG A 347 21.92 10.28 -3.51
N ASN A 348 20.84 10.39 -4.27
CA ASN A 348 19.83 9.32 -4.40
C ASN A 348 20.21 8.45 -5.60
N ASP A 349 20.27 7.14 -5.40
CA ASP A 349 20.45 6.14 -6.45
C ASP A 349 19.21 5.25 -6.63
N TYR A 350 18.11 5.64 -5.96
CA TYR A 350 16.80 5.01 -6.09
C TYR A 350 16.77 3.53 -5.71
N CYS A 351 17.71 3.11 -4.87
CA CYS A 351 17.85 1.74 -4.40
C CYS A 351 17.69 1.70 -2.87
N PRO A 352 16.46 1.56 -2.35
CA PRO A 352 16.24 1.36 -0.93
C PRO A 352 17.13 0.25 -0.39
N THR A 353 17.79 0.52 0.75
CA THR A 353 18.80 -0.37 1.31
C THR A 353 18.59 -0.51 2.81
N LEU A 354 18.73 -1.73 3.32
CA LEU A 354 18.61 -2.01 4.75
C LEU A 354 19.70 -1.30 5.55
N CYS A 355 19.36 -0.77 6.71
CA CYS A 355 20.33 -0.23 7.63
C CYS A 355 21.18 -1.35 8.26
N ASP A 356 22.49 -1.11 8.40
CA ASP A 356 23.39 -2.01 9.11
C ASP A 356 22.98 -2.13 10.57
N ALA A 357 23.11 -3.36 11.11
CA ALA A 357 22.82 -3.63 12.51
C ALA A 357 23.70 -2.75 13.43
N GLY A 358 23.06 -2.04 14.36
CA GLY A 358 23.72 -1.16 15.31
C GLY A 358 24.23 0.17 14.73
N SER A 359 23.90 0.49 13.46
CA SER A 359 24.27 1.77 12.85
C SER A 359 23.58 2.96 13.52
N GLY A 360 24.11 4.18 13.28
CA GLY A 360 23.48 5.42 13.71
C GLY A 360 22.17 5.67 12.94
N ASP A 361 22.11 5.26 11.68
CA ASP A 361 20.93 5.40 10.84
C ASP A 361 19.76 4.56 11.37
N LEU A 362 20.03 3.28 11.74
CA LEU A 362 19.04 2.42 12.37
C LEU A 362 18.46 3.03 13.65
N ARG A 363 19.32 3.54 14.55
CA ARG A 363 18.84 4.16 15.81
C ARG A 363 17.99 5.38 15.55
N ARG A 364 18.43 6.28 14.67
CA ARG A 364 17.71 7.50 14.29
C ARG A 364 16.32 7.20 13.73
N ILE A 365 16.20 6.18 12.86
CA ILE A 365 14.92 5.77 12.28
C ILE A 365 13.97 5.23 13.35
N LEU A 366 14.45 4.37 14.24
CA LEU A 366 13.64 3.85 15.35
C LEU A 366 13.21 4.95 16.32
N GLU A 367 14.08 5.95 16.57
CA GLU A 367 13.75 7.13 17.38
C GLU A 367 12.67 7.99 16.72
N LYS A 368 12.74 8.25 15.40
CA LYS A 368 11.69 8.99 14.67
C LYS A 368 10.33 8.31 14.72
N LEU A 369 10.32 6.99 14.72
CA LEU A 369 9.09 6.19 14.81
C LEU A 369 8.58 6.06 16.25
N GLU A 370 9.31 6.49 17.25
CA GLU A 370 9.05 6.21 18.68
C GLU A 370 8.90 4.69 18.95
N TRP A 371 9.64 3.88 18.18
CA TRP A 371 9.56 2.43 18.25
C TRP A 371 10.28 1.88 19.49
N SER A 372 9.52 1.20 20.35
CA SER A 372 10.03 0.61 21.58
C SER A 372 10.24 -0.90 21.53
N GLY A 373 9.99 -1.56 20.38
CA GLY A 373 10.19 -2.99 20.15
C GLY A 373 8.96 -3.83 20.43
#